data_9aa11ba1a72254c309c0d50095f69219
#
_entry.id   9aa11ba1a72254c309c0d50095f69219
#
_cell.length_a   1.000
_cell.length_b   1.000
_cell.length_c   1.000
_cell.angle_alpha   90.00
_cell.angle_beta   90.00
_cell.angle_gamma   90.00
#
_symmetry.space_group_name_H-M   'P 1'
#
loop_
_entity.id
_entity.type
_entity.pdbx_description
1 polymer ?
#
loop_
_entity_poly.entity_id
_entity_poly.type
_entity_poly.pdbx_seq_one_letter_code
_entity_poly.pdbx_strand_id
1 'polypeptide(L)'
;NKTRESYLLTNELMKEGEVSRLSVDQFRSRRLKLEEMLLDTEQQIAEAERAMALLLGKLPFEIRRSTFEEVSEYSFPADVGIPAQLLRNRPDVRAAEFELLASKSDVSAARKAFFPSLVIGGGGGFNAFSLEKWFSSPASLVYNLAAGITAPVFRRNELRSLWQEAKSRQRIALLGYHDTALRAYQEVVNLMTASEQMNQRKALKKEESRIHHRSIYNANELFKTGFAGYLDVLSADERYLDCELERIELNIAYCQLHAMLYRSLGGGRF
;
A
#
# COMPACT_ATOMS: atom_id res chain seq x y z
N ASN A 1 12.08 18.30 26.97
CA ASN A 1 12.20 19.08 28.21
C ASN A 1 13.11 18.40 29.24
N LYS A 2 12.92 17.14 29.60
CA LYS A 2 13.76 16.41 30.58
C LYS A 2 15.26 16.44 30.26
N THR A 3 15.66 16.21 29.02
CA THR A 3 17.07 16.21 28.60
C THR A 3 17.72 17.59 28.72
N ARG A 4 16.93 18.65 28.51
CA ARG A 4 17.41 20.04 28.74
C ARG A 4 17.63 20.33 30.21
N GLU A 5 16.73 19.88 31.07
CA GLU A 5 16.84 19.97 32.52
C GLU A 5 18.05 19.18 33.03
N SER A 6 18.22 17.94 32.55
CA SER A 6 19.38 17.10 32.87
C SER A 6 20.70 17.74 32.45
N TYR A 7 20.77 18.38 31.28
CA TYR A 7 21.96 19.11 30.83
C TYR A 7 22.27 20.30 31.74
N LEU A 8 21.26 21.09 32.12
CA LEU A 8 21.46 22.25 33.00
C LEU A 8 21.96 21.80 34.37
N LEU A 9 21.35 20.78 34.96
CA LEU A 9 21.74 20.18 36.23
C LEU A 9 23.18 19.67 36.18
N THR A 10 23.54 18.94 35.13
CA THR A 10 24.91 18.40 34.95
C THR A 10 25.96 19.50 34.83
N ASN A 11 25.61 20.62 34.19
CA ASN A 11 26.50 21.76 34.04
C ASN A 11 26.72 22.50 35.40
N GLU A 12 25.72 22.50 36.27
CA GLU A 12 25.85 23.02 37.65
C GLU A 12 26.72 22.10 38.50
N LEU A 13 26.48 20.79 38.49
CA LEU A 13 27.28 19.78 39.20
C LEU A 13 28.76 19.77 38.73
N MET A 14 29.02 20.09 37.46
CA MET A 14 30.40 20.26 37.00
C MET A 14 31.10 21.45 37.64
N LYS A 15 30.39 22.58 37.86
CA LYS A 15 30.96 23.75 38.53
C LYS A 15 31.29 23.47 40.00
N GLU A 16 30.55 22.54 40.60
CA GLU A 16 30.80 22.10 42.00
C GLU A 16 31.86 20.99 42.06
N GLY A 17 32.37 20.52 40.90
CA GLY A 17 33.44 19.50 40.84
C GLY A 17 32.96 18.05 41.01
N GLU A 18 31.63 17.83 41.04
CA GLU A 18 31.04 16.50 41.25
C GLU A 18 30.97 15.66 39.98
N VAL A 19 31.02 16.31 38.80
CA VAL A 19 30.87 15.60 37.47
C VAL A 19 31.97 16.02 36.51
N SER A 20 32.45 15.08 35.71
CA SER A 20 33.49 15.31 34.71
C SER A 20 33.01 16.15 33.54
N ARG A 21 33.92 16.89 32.89
CA ARG A 21 33.64 17.59 31.62
C ARG A 21 33.15 16.65 30.53
N LEU A 22 33.65 15.40 30.50
CA LEU A 22 33.20 14.37 29.56
C LEU A 22 31.69 14.13 29.66
N SER A 23 31.15 14.08 30.89
CA SER A 23 29.71 13.85 31.09
C SER A 23 28.86 15.02 30.55
N VAL A 24 29.33 16.27 30.73
CA VAL A 24 28.66 17.46 30.18
C VAL A 24 28.65 17.45 28.68
N ASP A 25 29.77 17.10 28.05
CA ASP A 25 29.89 17.00 26.58
C ASP A 25 28.99 15.88 26.00
N GLN A 26 28.84 14.74 26.72
CA GLN A 26 27.92 13.66 26.34
C GLN A 26 26.45 14.12 26.39
N PHE A 27 26.01 14.80 27.43
CA PHE A 27 24.66 15.37 27.49
C PHE A 27 24.41 16.42 26.42
N ARG A 28 25.38 17.27 26.16
CA ARG A 28 25.32 18.26 25.10
C ARG A 28 25.16 17.61 23.72
N SER A 29 25.96 16.60 23.43
CA SER A 29 25.90 15.82 22.18
C SER A 29 24.54 15.16 22.03
N ARG A 30 24.04 14.51 23.11
CA ARG A 30 22.73 13.88 23.13
C ARG A 30 21.60 14.88 22.86
N ARG A 31 21.64 16.06 23.50
CA ARG A 31 20.65 17.10 23.26
C ARG A 31 20.62 17.52 21.80
N LEU A 32 21.80 17.77 21.19
CA LEU A 32 21.89 18.14 19.79
C LEU A 32 21.33 17.05 18.87
N LYS A 33 21.61 15.76 19.15
CA LYS A 33 21.04 14.63 18.42
C LYS A 33 19.51 14.59 18.49
N LEU A 34 18.94 14.86 19.66
CA LEU A 34 17.48 14.89 19.82
C LEU A 34 16.85 16.11 19.14
N GLU A 35 17.52 17.27 19.14
CA GLU A 35 17.08 18.45 18.40
C GLU A 35 17.10 18.19 16.88
N GLU A 36 18.13 17.54 16.35
CA GLU A 36 18.21 17.09 14.94
C GLU A 36 17.06 16.14 14.60
N MET A 37 16.82 15.14 15.43
CA MET A 37 15.76 14.15 15.26
C MET A 37 14.36 14.78 15.27
N LEU A 38 14.15 15.84 16.06
CA LEU A 38 12.92 16.60 16.07
C LEU A 38 12.70 17.33 14.75
N LEU A 39 13.73 18.00 14.23
CA LEU A 39 13.66 18.71 12.95
C LEU A 39 13.37 17.73 11.77
N ASP A 40 14.03 16.57 11.76
CA ASP A 40 13.78 15.52 10.76
C ASP A 40 12.32 15.02 10.83
N THR A 41 11.81 14.79 12.05
CA THR A 41 10.43 14.36 12.26
C THR A 41 9.42 15.43 11.81
N GLU A 42 9.67 16.71 12.09
CA GLU A 42 8.84 17.82 11.64
C GLU A 42 8.81 17.92 10.10
N GLN A 43 9.95 17.70 9.43
CA GLN A 43 10.03 17.65 7.99
C GLN A 43 9.20 16.47 7.43
N GLN A 44 9.35 15.27 7.98
CA GLN A 44 8.60 14.08 7.57
C GLN A 44 7.09 14.27 7.72
N ILE A 45 6.64 14.91 8.79
CA ILE A 45 5.24 15.27 9.00
C ILE A 45 4.75 16.20 7.89
N ALA A 46 5.49 17.26 7.60
CA ALA A 46 5.12 18.21 6.56
C ALA A 46 5.09 17.57 5.15
N GLU A 47 5.98 16.62 4.88
CA GLU A 47 5.97 15.85 3.64
C GLU A 47 4.76 14.93 3.54
N ALA A 48 4.42 14.22 4.63
CA ALA A 48 3.24 13.35 4.69
C ALA A 48 1.94 14.14 4.53
N GLU A 49 1.82 15.31 5.15
CA GLU A 49 0.66 16.20 4.98
C GLU A 49 0.51 16.70 3.55
N ARG A 50 1.62 17.09 2.90
CA ARG A 50 1.61 17.47 1.47
C ARG A 50 1.22 16.30 0.56
N ALA A 51 1.73 15.10 0.83
CA ALA A 51 1.37 13.90 0.08
C ALA A 51 -0.13 13.58 0.21
N MET A 52 -0.69 13.72 1.42
CA MET A 52 -2.12 13.51 1.65
C MET A 52 -2.99 14.57 0.97
N ALA A 53 -2.58 15.85 1.01
CA ALA A 53 -3.27 16.94 0.31
C ALA A 53 -3.28 16.68 -1.22
N LEU A 54 -2.17 16.21 -1.78
CA LEU A 54 -2.07 15.83 -3.20
C LEU A 54 -3.05 14.70 -3.56
N LEU A 55 -3.14 13.65 -2.73
CA LEU A 55 -4.09 12.55 -2.94
C LEU A 55 -5.55 13.01 -2.91
N LEU A 56 -5.85 14.05 -2.13
CA LEU A 56 -7.17 14.66 -2.05
C LEU A 56 -7.44 15.72 -3.15
N GLY A 57 -6.44 16.02 -3.99
CA GLY A 57 -6.52 17.08 -5.00
C GLY A 57 -6.63 18.48 -4.41
N LYS A 58 -6.09 18.72 -3.22
CA LYS A 58 -6.17 19.99 -2.48
C LYS A 58 -4.81 20.63 -2.30
N LEU A 59 -4.78 21.94 -2.07
CA LEU A 59 -3.59 22.62 -1.58
C LEU A 59 -3.24 22.12 -0.16
N PRO A 60 -1.97 22.22 0.27
CA PRO A 60 -1.57 21.85 1.62
C PRO A 60 -2.43 22.51 2.69
N PHE A 61 -2.90 21.75 3.65
CA PHE A 61 -3.71 22.21 4.77
C PHE A 61 -3.32 21.44 6.03
N GLU A 62 -3.59 22.02 7.19
CA GLU A 62 -3.32 21.38 8.47
C GLU A 62 -4.26 20.18 8.70
N ILE A 63 -3.67 19.01 9.00
CA ILE A 63 -4.40 17.77 9.23
C ILE A 63 -4.51 17.51 10.73
N ARG A 64 -5.73 17.39 11.24
CA ARG A 64 -5.97 16.98 12.62
C ARG A 64 -5.49 15.56 12.83
N ARG A 65 -4.59 15.36 13.78
CA ARG A 65 -3.96 14.07 14.12
C ARG A 65 -4.48 13.57 15.47
N SER A 66 -4.59 12.25 15.60
CA SER A 66 -4.82 11.59 16.87
C SER A 66 -3.55 11.61 17.74
N THR A 67 -3.73 11.52 19.04
CA THR A 67 -2.60 11.39 19.97
C THR A 67 -1.98 9.99 19.89
N PHE A 68 -0.74 9.85 20.36
CA PHE A 68 -0.07 8.56 20.41
C PHE A 68 -0.83 7.56 21.31
N GLU A 69 -1.40 8.02 22.40
CA GLU A 69 -2.19 7.23 23.34
C GLU A 69 -3.41 6.63 22.64
N GLU A 70 -4.19 7.45 21.93
CA GLU A 70 -5.37 7.01 21.17
C GLU A 70 -5.00 5.95 20.12
N VAL A 71 -3.89 6.17 19.40
CA VAL A 71 -3.42 5.22 18.37
C VAL A 71 -2.88 3.94 18.99
N SER A 72 -2.20 4.02 20.14
CA SER A 72 -1.59 2.86 20.81
C SER A 72 -2.62 1.89 21.40
N GLU A 73 -3.80 2.40 21.80
CA GLU A 73 -4.92 1.62 22.34
C GLU A 73 -5.80 0.99 21.25
N TYR A 74 -5.63 1.43 20.00
CA TYR A 74 -6.43 0.90 18.91
C TYR A 74 -6.10 -0.59 18.70
N SER A 75 -7.10 -1.44 18.92
CA SER A 75 -7.03 -2.87 18.67
C SER A 75 -7.96 -3.23 17.52
N PHE A 76 -7.40 -3.87 16.52
CA PHE A 76 -8.20 -4.42 15.45
C PHE A 76 -8.70 -5.83 15.84
N PRO A 77 -9.96 -6.18 15.55
CA PRO A 77 -10.46 -7.52 15.84
C PRO A 77 -9.63 -8.57 15.07
N ALA A 78 -9.03 -9.48 15.83
CA ALA A 78 -8.16 -10.53 15.29
C ALA A 78 -8.94 -11.65 14.57
N ASP A 79 -10.24 -11.73 14.74
CA ASP A 79 -11.09 -12.84 14.31
C ASP A 79 -11.77 -12.63 12.94
N VAL A 80 -11.11 -11.98 12.02
CA VAL A 80 -11.60 -11.98 10.63
C VAL A 80 -11.09 -13.26 9.97
N GLY A 81 -11.81 -14.37 10.16
CA GLY A 81 -11.61 -15.55 9.33
C GLY A 81 -11.60 -15.14 7.86
N ILE A 82 -10.76 -15.77 7.03
CA ILE A 82 -10.66 -15.46 5.59
C ILE A 82 -11.83 -16.16 4.86
N PRO A 83 -13.02 -15.55 4.70
CA PRO A 83 -14.00 -16.14 3.80
C PRO A 83 -13.45 -16.02 2.38
N ALA A 84 -13.46 -17.11 1.64
CA ALA A 84 -13.09 -17.12 0.21
C ALA A 84 -13.87 -16.06 -0.60
N GLN A 85 -15.03 -15.62 -0.09
CA GLN A 85 -15.83 -14.52 -0.63
C GLN A 85 -15.13 -13.16 -0.58
N LEU A 86 -14.30 -12.86 0.43
CA LEU A 86 -13.56 -11.59 0.52
C LEU A 86 -12.48 -11.48 -0.57
N LEU A 87 -11.83 -12.60 -0.92
CA LEU A 87 -10.86 -12.63 -2.02
C LEU A 87 -11.52 -12.32 -3.37
N ARG A 88 -12.78 -12.71 -3.58
CA ARG A 88 -13.55 -12.37 -4.78
C ARG A 88 -13.85 -10.88 -4.93
N ASN A 89 -13.78 -10.12 -3.85
CA ASN A 89 -13.99 -8.67 -3.87
C ASN A 89 -12.73 -7.89 -4.25
N ARG A 90 -11.58 -8.53 -4.28
CA ARG A 90 -10.31 -7.90 -4.68
C ARG A 90 -10.35 -7.50 -6.15
N PRO A 91 -9.97 -6.25 -6.48
CA PRO A 91 -9.98 -5.78 -7.86
C PRO A 91 -9.02 -6.56 -8.78
N ASP A 92 -7.85 -6.95 -8.27
CA ASP A 92 -6.84 -7.72 -9.01
C ASP A 92 -7.32 -9.14 -9.36
N VAL A 93 -7.96 -9.83 -8.43
CA VAL A 93 -8.55 -11.16 -8.66
C VAL A 93 -9.69 -11.08 -9.67
N ARG A 94 -10.55 -10.04 -9.56
CA ARG A 94 -11.63 -9.81 -10.53
C ARG A 94 -11.12 -9.44 -11.91
N ALA A 95 -10.06 -8.64 -11.99
CA ALA A 95 -9.44 -8.32 -13.28
C ALA A 95 -8.94 -9.58 -13.98
N ALA A 96 -8.24 -10.47 -13.27
CA ALA A 96 -7.78 -11.75 -13.80
C ALA A 96 -8.95 -12.68 -14.18
N GLU A 97 -10.06 -12.68 -13.43
CA GLU A 97 -11.28 -13.42 -13.80
C GLU A 97 -11.88 -12.91 -15.10
N PHE A 98 -11.99 -11.59 -15.28
CA PHE A 98 -12.51 -11.00 -16.52
C PHE A 98 -11.58 -11.25 -17.71
N GLU A 99 -10.26 -11.24 -17.51
CA GLU A 99 -9.30 -11.62 -18.56
C GLU A 99 -9.47 -13.07 -19.00
N LEU A 100 -9.71 -13.99 -18.06
CA LEU A 100 -10.05 -15.37 -18.36
C LEU A 100 -11.36 -15.48 -19.12
N LEU A 101 -12.39 -14.73 -18.78
CA LEU A 101 -13.67 -14.70 -19.49
C LEU A 101 -13.51 -14.13 -20.92
N ALA A 102 -12.73 -13.08 -21.09
CA ALA A 102 -12.39 -12.52 -22.39
C ALA A 102 -11.67 -13.54 -23.27
N SER A 103 -10.66 -14.23 -22.74
CA SER A 103 -9.93 -15.27 -23.47
C SER A 103 -10.81 -16.46 -23.91
N LYS A 104 -11.82 -16.82 -23.10
CA LYS A 104 -12.84 -17.82 -23.50
C LYS A 104 -13.67 -17.35 -24.70
N SER A 105 -14.01 -16.05 -24.71
CA SER A 105 -14.73 -15.45 -25.83
C SER A 105 -13.89 -15.43 -27.10
N ASP A 106 -12.57 -15.14 -26.98
CA ASP A 106 -11.63 -15.20 -28.12
C ASP A 106 -11.50 -16.58 -28.71
N VAL A 107 -11.43 -17.64 -27.89
CA VAL A 107 -11.45 -19.04 -28.38
C VAL A 107 -12.75 -19.34 -29.12
N SER A 108 -13.88 -18.86 -28.60
CA SER A 108 -15.18 -19.02 -29.27
C SER A 108 -15.23 -18.26 -30.59
N ALA A 109 -14.71 -17.04 -30.65
CA ALA A 109 -14.61 -16.25 -31.88
C ALA A 109 -13.70 -16.93 -32.93
N ALA A 110 -12.50 -17.35 -32.49
CA ALA A 110 -11.58 -18.11 -33.39
C ALA A 110 -12.19 -19.40 -33.93
N ARG A 111 -13.02 -20.12 -33.15
CA ARG A 111 -13.78 -21.27 -33.61
C ARG A 111 -14.85 -20.90 -34.61
N LYS A 112 -15.56 -19.78 -34.38
CA LYS A 112 -16.62 -19.29 -35.28
C LYS A 112 -16.07 -18.82 -36.63
N ALA A 113 -14.80 -18.40 -36.71
CA ALA A 113 -14.15 -18.01 -37.96
C ALA A 113 -14.06 -19.14 -39.01
N PHE A 114 -14.27 -20.40 -38.61
CA PHE A 114 -14.38 -21.54 -39.56
C PHE A 114 -15.72 -21.60 -40.26
N PHE A 115 -16.76 -20.97 -39.78
CA PHE A 115 -18.09 -20.97 -40.36
C PHE A 115 -18.25 -19.89 -41.44
N PRO A 116 -19.16 -20.09 -42.40
CA PRO A 116 -19.52 -19.05 -43.35
C PRO A 116 -20.01 -17.78 -42.68
N SER A 117 -19.59 -16.64 -43.18
CA SER A 117 -20.07 -15.33 -42.71
C SER A 117 -21.07 -14.72 -43.69
N LEU A 118 -22.16 -14.18 -43.18
CA LEU A 118 -23.11 -13.38 -43.93
C LEU A 118 -22.63 -11.92 -43.93
N VAL A 119 -22.40 -11.39 -45.13
CA VAL A 119 -22.03 -9.98 -45.31
C VAL A 119 -23.20 -9.26 -45.96
N ILE A 120 -23.71 -8.23 -45.32
CA ILE A 120 -24.75 -7.35 -45.82
C ILE A 120 -24.13 -5.99 -46.03
N GLY A 121 -24.15 -5.50 -47.24
CA GLY A 121 -23.65 -4.19 -47.62
C GLY A 121 -24.78 -3.35 -48.23
N GLY A 122 -24.85 -2.08 -47.89
CA GLY A 122 -25.76 -1.14 -48.51
C GLY A 122 -25.07 0.20 -48.75
N GLY A 123 -25.40 0.83 -49.83
CA GLY A 123 -24.92 2.17 -50.15
C GLY A 123 -26.02 3.04 -50.77
N GLY A 124 -26.01 4.27 -50.51
CA GLY A 124 -26.89 5.28 -51.12
C GLY A 124 -26.09 6.54 -51.47
N GLY A 125 -26.40 7.12 -52.59
CA GLY A 125 -25.74 8.33 -53.05
C GLY A 125 -26.50 9.03 -54.17
N PHE A 126 -25.95 10.14 -54.64
CA PHE A 126 -26.44 10.86 -55.79
C PHE A 126 -25.47 10.68 -56.95
N ASN A 127 -26.03 10.38 -58.13
CA ASN A 127 -25.25 10.23 -59.36
C ASN A 127 -25.98 10.99 -60.49
N ALA A 128 -25.25 11.92 -61.18
CA ALA A 128 -25.77 12.65 -62.30
C ALA A 128 -24.69 13.00 -63.29
N PHE A 129 -25.02 13.12 -64.58
CA PHE A 129 -24.10 13.47 -65.65
C PHE A 129 -23.64 14.93 -65.61
N SER A 130 -24.38 15.84 -64.93
CA SER A 130 -24.06 17.24 -64.75
C SER A 130 -24.19 17.67 -63.29
N LEU A 131 -23.33 18.59 -62.82
CA LEU A 131 -23.34 19.12 -61.46
C LEU A 131 -24.67 19.75 -61.07
N GLU A 132 -25.37 20.41 -62.01
CA GLU A 132 -26.66 21.03 -61.79
C GLU A 132 -27.77 20.05 -61.47
N LYS A 133 -27.66 18.80 -61.91
CA LYS A 133 -28.66 17.72 -61.66
C LYS A 133 -28.29 16.81 -60.48
N TRP A 134 -27.17 17.02 -59.82
CA TRP A 134 -26.69 16.09 -58.79
C TRP A 134 -27.65 15.99 -57.58
N PHE A 135 -28.32 17.06 -57.23
CA PHE A 135 -29.29 17.06 -56.12
C PHE A 135 -30.76 17.04 -56.59
N SER A 136 -31.00 16.74 -57.85
CA SER A 136 -32.35 16.63 -58.40
C SER A 136 -32.96 15.24 -58.10
N SER A 137 -33.59 15.15 -56.94
CA SER A 137 -34.34 13.94 -56.51
C SER A 137 -35.68 13.84 -57.21
N PRO A 138 -36.15 12.66 -57.63
CA PRO A 138 -35.53 11.31 -57.42
C PRO A 138 -34.56 10.86 -58.52
N ALA A 139 -34.37 11.64 -59.59
CA ALA A 139 -33.64 11.22 -60.78
C ALA A 139 -32.15 10.94 -60.58
N SER A 140 -31.53 11.54 -59.57
CA SER A 140 -30.09 11.35 -59.23
C SER A 140 -29.87 10.39 -58.05
N LEU A 141 -30.93 9.92 -57.39
CA LEU A 141 -30.79 9.03 -56.21
C LEU A 141 -30.50 7.60 -56.67
N VAL A 142 -29.36 7.09 -56.23
CA VAL A 142 -28.91 5.70 -56.47
C VAL A 142 -28.79 5.01 -55.12
N TYR A 143 -29.32 3.82 -55.01
CA TYR A 143 -29.14 2.97 -53.85
C TYR A 143 -28.84 1.54 -54.30
N ASN A 144 -28.05 0.86 -53.50
CA ASN A 144 -27.77 -0.55 -53.68
C ASN A 144 -27.88 -1.30 -52.32
N LEU A 145 -28.35 -2.52 -52.36
CA LEU A 145 -28.35 -3.45 -51.24
C LEU A 145 -27.85 -4.76 -51.77
N ALA A 146 -26.80 -5.28 -51.14
CA ALA A 146 -26.19 -6.55 -51.46
C ALA A 146 -26.09 -7.45 -50.23
N ALA A 147 -26.41 -8.72 -50.39
CA ALA A 147 -26.17 -9.72 -49.35
C ALA A 147 -25.39 -10.86 -49.97
N GLY A 148 -24.36 -11.33 -49.28
CA GLY A 148 -23.49 -12.42 -49.76
C GLY A 148 -23.04 -13.31 -48.61
N ILE A 149 -22.85 -14.61 -48.91
CA ILE A 149 -22.27 -15.59 -47.97
C ILE A 149 -20.86 -15.86 -48.44
N THR A 150 -19.88 -15.68 -47.55
CA THR A 150 -18.47 -15.98 -47.83
C THR A 150 -17.94 -17.02 -46.85
N ALA A 151 -17.25 -18.05 -47.39
CA ALA A 151 -16.63 -19.09 -46.57
C ALA A 151 -15.14 -19.26 -46.94
N PRO A 152 -14.24 -19.31 -45.95
CA PRO A 152 -12.81 -19.51 -46.21
C PRO A 152 -12.51 -20.95 -46.56
N VAL A 153 -12.04 -21.20 -47.80
CA VAL A 153 -11.71 -22.56 -48.30
C VAL A 153 -10.21 -22.85 -48.13
N PHE A 154 -9.34 -21.92 -48.52
CA PHE A 154 -7.89 -22.11 -48.56
C PHE A 154 -7.13 -21.61 -47.32
N ARG A 155 -7.79 -20.91 -46.39
CA ARG A 155 -7.17 -20.37 -45.19
C ARG A 155 -7.26 -21.29 -43.94
N ARG A 156 -7.54 -22.59 -44.17
CA ARG A 156 -7.83 -23.53 -43.09
C ARG A 156 -6.67 -23.72 -42.10
N ASN A 157 -5.43 -23.70 -42.58
CA ASN A 157 -4.27 -23.84 -41.72
C ASN A 157 -4.02 -22.55 -40.87
N GLU A 158 -4.23 -21.37 -41.43
CA GLU A 158 -4.17 -20.10 -40.75
C GLU A 158 -5.22 -20.04 -39.63
N LEU A 159 -6.47 -20.37 -39.94
CA LEU A 159 -7.56 -20.41 -38.94
C LEU A 159 -7.28 -21.43 -37.85
N ARG A 160 -6.68 -22.57 -38.17
CA ARG A 160 -6.28 -23.58 -37.20
C ARG A 160 -5.18 -23.06 -36.26
N SER A 161 -4.21 -22.33 -36.79
CA SER A 161 -3.14 -21.68 -36.01
C SER A 161 -3.71 -20.64 -35.06
N LEU A 162 -4.59 -19.75 -35.55
CA LEU A 162 -5.26 -18.73 -34.73
C LEU A 162 -6.10 -19.36 -33.60
N TRP A 163 -6.79 -20.44 -33.88
CA TRP A 163 -7.56 -21.15 -32.84
C TRP A 163 -6.66 -21.81 -31.79
N GLN A 164 -5.54 -22.43 -32.22
CA GLN A 164 -4.54 -22.96 -31.26
C GLN A 164 -3.90 -21.87 -30.42
N GLU A 165 -3.58 -20.74 -31.04
CA GLU A 165 -3.07 -19.56 -30.33
C GLU A 165 -4.08 -19.05 -29.27
N ALA A 166 -5.36 -18.90 -29.66
CA ALA A 166 -6.41 -18.48 -28.73
C ALA A 166 -6.56 -19.45 -27.55
N LYS A 167 -6.47 -20.78 -27.79
CA LYS A 167 -6.46 -21.77 -26.70
C LYS A 167 -5.25 -21.65 -25.79
N SER A 168 -4.08 -21.38 -26.34
CA SER A 168 -2.86 -21.17 -25.54
C SER A 168 -2.97 -19.93 -24.69
N ARG A 169 -3.48 -18.83 -25.25
CA ARG A 169 -3.77 -17.58 -24.47
C ARG A 169 -4.79 -17.84 -23.37
N GLN A 170 -5.85 -18.61 -23.63
CA GLN A 170 -6.83 -19.00 -22.59
C GLN A 170 -6.16 -19.76 -21.44
N ARG A 171 -5.25 -20.69 -21.76
CA ARG A 171 -4.51 -21.46 -20.76
C ARG A 171 -3.59 -20.56 -19.93
N ILE A 172 -2.93 -19.60 -20.56
CA ILE A 172 -2.12 -18.57 -19.86
C ILE A 172 -3.01 -17.74 -18.93
N ALA A 173 -4.15 -17.26 -19.40
CA ALA A 173 -5.10 -16.50 -18.58
C ALA A 173 -5.63 -17.31 -17.39
N LEU A 174 -5.91 -18.61 -17.58
CA LEU A 174 -6.31 -19.50 -16.49
C LEU A 174 -5.22 -19.64 -15.41
N LEU A 175 -3.98 -19.86 -15.84
CA LEU A 175 -2.85 -19.96 -14.92
C LEU A 175 -2.58 -18.62 -14.21
N GLY A 176 -2.71 -17.50 -14.92
CA GLY A 176 -2.63 -16.16 -14.36
C GLY A 176 -3.70 -15.89 -13.29
N TYR A 177 -4.95 -16.32 -13.54
CA TYR A 177 -6.01 -16.22 -12.53
C TYR A 177 -5.67 -17.06 -11.28
N HIS A 178 -5.21 -18.30 -11.44
CA HIS A 178 -4.80 -19.14 -10.32
C HIS A 178 -3.65 -18.54 -9.52
N ASP A 179 -2.61 -18.02 -10.19
CA ASP A 179 -1.47 -17.37 -9.55
C ASP A 179 -1.90 -16.13 -8.76
N THR A 180 -2.74 -15.28 -9.37
CA THR A 180 -3.28 -14.08 -8.69
C THR A 180 -4.11 -14.45 -7.46
N ALA A 181 -4.96 -15.46 -7.55
CA ALA A 181 -5.77 -15.91 -6.42
C ALA A 181 -4.92 -16.50 -5.29
N LEU A 182 -3.89 -17.29 -5.62
CA LEU A 182 -2.95 -17.84 -4.63
C LEU A 182 -2.12 -16.77 -3.96
N ARG A 183 -1.60 -15.78 -4.70
CA ARG A 183 -0.87 -14.64 -4.13
C ARG A 183 -1.76 -13.81 -3.21
N ALA A 184 -3.00 -13.54 -3.62
CA ALA A 184 -3.96 -12.84 -2.78
C ALA A 184 -4.22 -13.56 -1.46
N TYR A 185 -4.36 -14.89 -1.50
CA TYR A 185 -4.51 -15.72 -0.31
C TYR A 185 -3.27 -15.66 0.60
N GLN A 186 -2.07 -15.85 0.02
CA GLN A 186 -0.82 -15.79 0.76
C GLN A 186 -0.58 -14.42 1.40
N GLU A 187 -0.91 -13.33 0.70
CA GLU A 187 -0.80 -11.98 1.23
C GLU A 187 -1.64 -11.82 2.50
N VAL A 188 -2.90 -12.24 2.48
CA VAL A 188 -3.78 -12.16 3.65
C VAL A 188 -3.27 -13.02 4.80
N VAL A 189 -2.86 -14.26 4.55
CA VAL A 189 -2.33 -15.15 5.59
C VAL A 189 -1.07 -14.57 6.23
N ASN A 190 -0.15 -14.04 5.41
CA ASN A 190 1.08 -13.42 5.90
C ASN A 190 0.77 -12.19 6.77
N LEU A 191 -0.16 -11.33 6.34
CA LEU A 191 -0.56 -10.14 7.11
C LEU A 191 -1.25 -10.50 8.42
N MET A 192 -2.08 -11.55 8.44
CA MET A 192 -2.71 -12.04 9.68
C MET A 192 -1.67 -12.58 10.68
N THR A 193 -0.76 -13.42 10.20
CA THR A 193 0.34 -13.95 11.04
C THR A 193 1.22 -12.81 11.56
N ALA A 194 1.54 -11.84 10.71
CA ALA A 194 2.31 -10.67 11.10
C ALA A 194 1.57 -9.83 12.15
N SER A 195 0.23 -9.68 12.05
CA SER A 195 -0.58 -8.97 13.03
C SER A 195 -0.53 -9.63 14.41
N GLU A 196 -0.64 -10.94 14.47
CA GLU A 196 -0.55 -11.69 15.71
C GLU A 196 0.84 -11.55 16.37
N GLN A 197 1.91 -11.74 15.57
CA GLN A 197 3.28 -11.55 16.04
C GLN A 197 3.54 -10.12 16.51
N MET A 198 2.99 -9.12 15.81
CA MET A 198 3.14 -7.71 16.16
C MET A 198 2.48 -7.40 17.51
N ASN A 199 1.30 -7.97 17.80
CA ASN A 199 0.65 -7.85 19.10
C ASN A 199 1.50 -8.41 20.24
N GLN A 200 2.13 -9.57 20.02
CA GLN A 200 3.04 -10.16 21.00
C GLN A 200 4.28 -9.28 21.21
N ARG A 201 4.86 -8.75 20.14
CA ARG A 201 6.00 -7.82 20.21
C ARG A 201 5.64 -6.54 20.96
N LYS A 202 4.44 -5.96 20.74
CA LYS A 202 3.94 -4.78 21.48
C LYS A 202 3.88 -5.06 22.98
N ALA A 203 3.39 -6.23 23.39
CA ALA A 203 3.33 -6.60 24.80
C ALA A 203 4.73 -6.73 25.42
N LEU A 204 5.67 -7.39 24.74
CA LEU A 204 7.06 -7.51 25.19
C LEU A 204 7.74 -6.15 25.29
N LYS A 205 7.57 -5.27 24.30
CA LYS A 205 8.17 -3.94 24.27
C LYS A 205 7.61 -3.03 25.36
N LYS A 206 6.32 -3.17 25.69
CA LYS A 206 5.69 -2.46 26.82
C LYS A 206 6.30 -2.87 28.16
N GLU A 207 6.57 -4.15 28.37
CA GLU A 207 7.22 -4.64 29.58
C GLU A 207 8.69 -4.23 29.64
N GLU A 208 9.42 -4.27 28.53
CA GLU A 208 10.80 -3.80 28.43
C GLU A 208 10.92 -2.30 28.79
N SER A 209 10.02 -1.46 28.25
CA SER A 209 9.93 -0.04 28.59
C SER A 209 9.73 0.17 30.10
N ARG A 210 8.86 -0.64 30.72
CA ARG A 210 8.63 -0.57 32.17
C ARG A 210 9.88 -0.93 32.98
N ILE A 211 10.65 -1.92 32.52
CA ILE A 211 11.91 -2.31 33.14
C ILE A 211 12.93 -1.18 33.02
N HIS A 212 13.09 -0.59 31.83
CA HIS A 212 14.03 0.50 31.62
C HIS A 212 13.65 1.77 32.41
N HIS A 213 12.36 2.09 32.51
CA HIS A 213 11.89 3.20 33.36
C HIS A 213 12.25 2.99 34.83
N ARG A 214 12.08 1.75 35.34
CA ARG A 214 12.51 1.40 36.70
C ARG A 214 14.03 1.43 36.87
N SER A 215 14.78 1.07 35.83
CA SER A 215 16.24 1.11 35.84
C SER A 215 16.79 2.53 35.98
N ILE A 216 16.13 3.53 35.36
CA ILE A 216 16.49 4.94 35.56
C ILE A 216 16.32 5.34 37.03
N TYR A 217 15.21 4.97 37.65
CA TYR A 217 14.97 5.26 39.07
C TYR A 217 16.07 4.63 39.96
N ASN A 218 16.36 3.35 39.74
CA ASN A 218 17.39 2.65 40.51
C ASN A 218 18.79 3.25 40.28
N ALA A 219 19.16 3.58 39.03
CA ALA A 219 20.44 4.21 38.72
C ALA A 219 20.59 5.58 39.42
N ASN A 220 19.53 6.40 39.47
CA ASN A 220 19.55 7.67 40.20
C ASN A 220 19.71 7.50 41.70
N GLU A 221 19.05 6.50 42.31
CA GLU A 221 19.21 6.23 43.75
C GLU A 221 20.62 5.72 44.07
N LEU A 222 21.17 4.84 43.24
CA LEU A 222 22.56 4.37 43.42
C LEU A 222 23.59 5.48 43.21
N PHE A 223 23.33 6.41 42.28
CA PHE A 223 24.17 7.60 42.11
C PHE A 223 24.18 8.49 43.35
N LYS A 224 23.00 8.78 43.91
CA LYS A 224 22.88 9.62 45.15
C LYS A 224 23.63 8.98 46.33
N THR A 225 23.72 7.69 46.39
CA THR A 225 24.40 6.95 47.48
C THR A 225 25.88 6.66 47.18
N GLY A 226 26.39 7.10 46.00
CA GLY A 226 27.77 6.92 45.59
C GLY A 226 28.13 5.51 45.10
N PHE A 227 27.15 4.60 44.93
CA PHE A 227 27.34 3.24 44.44
C PHE A 227 27.33 3.11 42.91
N ALA A 228 26.88 4.14 42.20
CA ALA A 228 26.90 4.17 40.72
C ALA A 228 27.53 5.50 40.25
N GLY A 229 28.18 5.43 39.07
CA GLY A 229 28.66 6.63 38.41
C GLY A 229 27.53 7.33 37.63
N TYR A 230 27.75 8.62 37.33
CA TYR A 230 26.80 9.39 36.54
C TYR A 230 26.59 8.82 35.14
N LEU A 231 27.61 8.14 34.57
CA LEU A 231 27.49 7.42 33.28
C LEU A 231 26.49 6.27 33.31
N ASP A 232 26.30 5.65 34.48
CA ASP A 232 25.30 4.58 34.63
C ASP A 232 23.87 5.13 34.52
N VAL A 233 23.63 6.32 35.10
CA VAL A 233 22.36 7.02 34.96
C VAL A 233 22.10 7.41 33.51
N LEU A 234 23.10 7.98 32.82
CA LEU A 234 23.02 8.36 31.43
C LEU A 234 22.71 7.17 30.55
N SER A 235 23.41 6.05 30.76
CA SER A 235 23.19 4.80 30.00
C SER A 235 21.81 4.20 30.22
N ALA A 236 21.28 4.28 31.46
CA ALA A 236 19.92 3.82 31.75
C ALA A 236 18.86 4.68 31.05
N ASP A 237 19.06 5.99 31.01
CA ASP A 237 18.17 6.92 30.33
C ASP A 237 18.22 6.79 28.80
N GLU A 238 19.41 6.51 28.22
CA GLU A 238 19.55 6.21 26.79
C GLU A 238 18.78 4.96 26.38
N ARG A 239 18.95 3.87 27.11
CA ARG A 239 18.22 2.62 26.84
C ARG A 239 16.72 2.79 26.93
N TYR A 240 16.24 3.59 27.88
CA TYR A 240 14.81 3.88 27.99
C TYR A 240 14.31 4.67 26.78
N LEU A 241 15.05 5.71 26.35
CA LEU A 241 14.67 6.50 25.19
C LEU A 241 14.63 5.66 23.92
N ASP A 242 15.69 4.87 23.69
CA ASP A 242 15.75 3.97 22.52
C ASP A 242 14.57 2.99 22.52
N CYS A 243 14.24 2.40 23.66
CA CYS A 243 13.09 1.53 23.81
C CYS A 243 11.76 2.23 23.53
N GLU A 244 11.58 3.49 23.96
CA GLU A 244 10.38 4.27 23.65
C GLU A 244 10.27 4.63 22.18
N LEU A 245 11.38 4.96 21.51
CA LEU A 245 11.40 5.19 20.07
C LEU A 245 11.01 3.92 19.29
N GLU A 246 11.60 2.77 19.63
CA GLU A 246 11.24 1.49 19.04
C GLU A 246 9.76 1.12 19.31
N ARG A 247 9.22 1.48 20.47
CA ARG A 247 7.80 1.28 20.79
C ARG A 247 6.89 2.13 19.91
N ILE A 248 7.27 3.36 19.61
CA ILE A 248 6.56 4.24 18.68
C ILE A 248 6.59 3.66 17.26
N GLU A 249 7.77 3.27 16.77
CA GLU A 249 7.94 2.66 15.45
C GLU A 249 7.10 1.39 15.30
N LEU A 250 7.09 0.54 16.33
CA LEU A 250 6.29 -0.68 16.35
C LEU A 250 4.78 -0.39 16.27
N ASN A 251 4.29 0.66 16.93
CA ASN A 251 2.89 1.06 16.82
C ASN A 251 2.55 1.62 15.44
N ILE A 252 3.44 2.40 14.82
CA ILE A 252 3.26 2.88 13.44
C ILE A 252 3.20 1.70 12.47
N ALA A 253 4.14 0.76 12.59
CA ALA A 253 4.17 -0.45 11.76
C ALA A 253 2.90 -1.30 11.94
N TYR A 254 2.35 -1.37 13.15
CA TYR A 254 1.09 -2.04 13.44
C TYR A 254 -0.09 -1.39 12.72
N CYS A 255 -0.20 -0.06 12.75
CA CYS A 255 -1.24 0.66 12.02
C CYS A 255 -1.13 0.47 10.50
N GLN A 256 0.09 0.54 9.95
CA GLN A 256 0.34 0.30 8.53
C GLN A 256 -0.05 -1.13 8.11
N LEU A 257 0.29 -2.13 8.93
CA LEU A 257 -0.08 -3.53 8.70
C LEU A 257 -1.60 -3.69 8.59
N HIS A 258 -2.37 -3.04 9.47
CA HIS A 258 -3.83 -3.13 9.44
C HIS A 258 -4.44 -2.41 8.23
N ALA A 259 -3.86 -1.29 7.80
CA ALA A 259 -4.25 -0.65 6.54
C ALA A 259 -3.99 -1.57 5.33
N MET A 260 -2.85 -2.29 5.32
CA MET A 260 -2.55 -3.29 4.31
C MET A 260 -3.53 -4.47 4.37
N LEU A 261 -3.86 -4.96 5.57
CA LEU A 261 -4.82 -6.04 5.76
C LEU A 261 -6.22 -5.64 5.24
N TYR A 262 -6.69 -4.45 5.58
CA TYR A 262 -7.95 -3.92 5.07
C TYR A 262 -7.98 -3.88 3.53
N ARG A 263 -6.91 -3.38 2.91
CA ARG A 263 -6.76 -3.36 1.45
C ARG A 263 -6.74 -4.78 0.85
N SER A 264 -5.99 -5.70 1.46
CA SER A 264 -5.83 -7.08 0.97
C SER A 264 -7.13 -7.90 1.06
N LEU A 265 -8.03 -7.54 1.96
CA LEU A 265 -9.37 -8.12 2.07
C LEU A 265 -10.38 -7.54 1.06
N GLY A 266 -9.96 -6.63 0.19
CA GLY A 266 -10.82 -5.96 -0.79
C GLY A 266 -11.60 -4.80 -0.19
N GLY A 267 -11.13 -4.22 0.91
CA GLY A 267 -11.67 -3.02 1.52
C GLY A 267 -11.65 -1.82 0.56
N GLY A 268 -12.67 -0.96 0.64
CA GLY A 268 -12.82 0.22 -0.24
C GLY A 268 -14.00 0.12 -1.20
N ARG A 269 -14.86 -0.87 -1.05
CA ARG A 269 -16.19 -0.86 -1.68
C ARG A 269 -17.15 -0.09 -0.77
N PHE A 270 -17.39 1.13 -1.16
CA PHE A 270 -18.54 1.91 -0.75
C PHE A 270 -19.61 1.79 -1.81
#